data_6f7917c27b7eefecf4a8ada697d4e6cc
#
_entry.id   6f7917c27b7eefecf4a8ada697d4e6cc
#
_cell.length_a   1.000
_cell.length_b   1.000
_cell.length_c   1.000
_cell.angle_alpha   90.00
_cell.angle_beta   90.00
_cell.angle_gamma   90.00
#
_symmetry.space_group_name_H-M   'P 1'
#
loop_
_entity.id
_entity.type
_entity.pdbx_description
1 polymer ?
#
loop_
_entity_poly.entity_id
_entity_poly.type
_entity_poly.pdbx_seq_one_letter_code
_entity_poly.pdbx_strand_id
1 'polypeptide(L)'
;MIRFTDERPADDASLSAADRAYHWIRDAILTGRLPAGSHLNERDLSVAIGVSRTPVREAIRRVELGGMAKSGVKTASVVVAWTERDLHEVFDLRATLEGKVASLAAARATPDHIAGLEGICDAMEAEFADASVERPERLERASDGNTRFHGALLGATGSERLPGLLAQLSNTPFVFRTYRWFSDDEVRRSMGHHREIVSALKAGDADWAATTMRAHILGSRANLLARAALAPGQAPAIKRGAVKAADEALNRRRAQEG
;
A
#
# COMPACT_ATOMS: atom_id res chain seq x y z
N MET A 1 -4.55 26.79 8.98
CA MET A 1 -5.90 26.55 8.42
C MET A 1 -5.70 25.83 7.10
N ILE A 2 -5.93 24.51 7.07
CA ILE A 2 -5.79 23.68 5.86
C ILE A 2 -6.98 24.02 4.97
N ARG A 3 -6.74 24.54 3.75
CA ARG A 3 -7.80 24.71 2.74
C ARG A 3 -8.03 23.35 2.09
N PHE A 4 -9.15 22.72 2.40
CA PHE A 4 -9.61 21.55 1.68
C PHE A 4 -10.14 22.00 0.31
N THR A 5 -9.58 21.50 -0.78
CA THR A 5 -10.17 21.61 -2.11
C THR A 5 -11.44 20.76 -2.15
N ASP A 6 -12.47 21.26 -2.85
CA ASP A 6 -13.90 20.89 -2.76
C ASP A 6 -14.25 19.50 -3.37
N GLU A 7 -13.39 18.51 -3.24
CA GLU A 7 -13.69 17.13 -3.64
C GLU A 7 -14.38 16.40 -2.47
N ARG A 8 -15.71 16.54 -2.40
CA ARG A 8 -16.52 15.65 -1.57
C ARG A 8 -16.36 14.21 -2.06
N PRO A 9 -16.34 13.21 -1.14
CA PRO A 9 -16.35 11.83 -1.55
C PRO A 9 -17.54 11.57 -2.47
N ALA A 10 -17.33 10.77 -3.52
CA ALA A 10 -18.46 10.27 -4.33
C ALA A 10 -19.48 9.66 -3.37
N ASP A 11 -20.75 10.06 -3.51
CA ASP A 11 -21.86 9.55 -2.71
C ASP A 11 -22.11 8.08 -3.11
N ASP A 12 -21.28 7.18 -2.59
CA ASP A 12 -21.60 5.77 -2.59
C ASP A 12 -22.61 5.53 -1.47
N ALA A 13 -23.87 5.55 -1.84
CA ALA A 13 -25.02 5.38 -0.93
C ALA A 13 -25.00 4.02 -0.19
N SER A 14 -24.13 3.09 -0.58
CA SER A 14 -23.94 1.78 0.06
C SER A 14 -23.05 1.83 1.31
N LEU A 15 -22.17 2.86 1.44
CA LEU A 15 -21.23 2.98 2.54
C LEU A 15 -21.81 3.72 3.74
N SER A 16 -21.50 3.25 4.96
CA SER A 16 -21.83 3.97 6.18
C SER A 16 -21.11 5.33 6.23
N ALA A 17 -21.64 6.29 7.01
CA ALA A 17 -20.97 7.58 7.22
C ALA A 17 -19.55 7.44 7.81
N ALA A 18 -19.32 6.40 8.63
CA ALA A 18 -18.01 6.11 9.19
C ALA A 18 -17.05 5.56 8.13
N ASP A 19 -17.53 4.71 7.21
CA ASP A 19 -16.73 4.19 6.10
C ASP A 19 -16.36 5.31 5.13
N ARG A 20 -17.30 6.15 4.74
CA ARG A 20 -17.03 7.34 3.90
C ARG A 20 -15.96 8.24 4.54
N ALA A 21 -16.10 8.52 5.83
CA ALA A 21 -15.13 9.33 6.56
C ALA A 21 -13.74 8.65 6.61
N TYR A 22 -13.70 7.34 6.86
CA TYR A 22 -12.46 6.58 6.86
C TYR A 22 -11.76 6.60 5.50
N HIS A 23 -12.48 6.31 4.43
CA HIS A 23 -11.91 6.32 3.09
C HIS A 23 -11.40 7.71 2.70
N TRP A 24 -12.17 8.75 2.99
CA TRP A 24 -11.75 10.12 2.69
C TRP A 24 -10.48 10.53 3.45
N ILE A 25 -10.42 10.27 4.76
CA ILE A 25 -9.24 10.61 5.59
C ILE A 25 -8.03 9.79 5.13
N ARG A 26 -8.20 8.49 4.92
CA ARG A 26 -7.16 7.61 4.40
C ARG A 26 -6.61 8.13 3.08
N ASP A 27 -7.46 8.40 2.13
CA ASP A 27 -7.06 8.87 0.80
C ASP A 27 -6.41 10.26 0.86
N ALA A 28 -6.89 11.14 1.75
CA ALA A 28 -6.27 12.44 1.97
C ALA A 28 -4.84 12.33 2.54
N ILE A 29 -4.59 11.35 3.43
CA ILE A 29 -3.24 11.05 3.94
C ILE A 29 -2.38 10.44 2.83
N LEU A 30 -2.89 9.44 2.12
CA LEU A 30 -2.16 8.70 1.10
C LEU A 30 -1.80 9.56 -0.13
N THR A 31 -2.62 10.55 -0.45
CA THR A 31 -2.37 11.52 -1.53
C THR A 31 -1.61 12.76 -1.08
N GLY A 32 -1.32 12.90 0.22
CA GLY A 32 -0.63 14.05 0.78
C GLY A 32 -1.50 15.30 0.98
N ARG A 33 -2.81 15.25 0.74
CA ARG A 33 -3.76 16.34 1.09
C ARG A 33 -3.76 16.62 2.61
N LEU A 34 -3.57 15.57 3.41
CA LEU A 34 -3.25 15.64 4.83
C LEU A 34 -1.78 15.20 5.00
N PRO A 35 -0.81 16.13 4.93
CA PRO A 35 0.60 15.78 5.01
C PRO A 35 0.99 15.29 6.39
N ALA A 36 2.11 14.58 6.48
CA ALA A 36 2.70 14.14 7.74
C ALA A 36 2.85 15.29 8.74
N GLY A 37 2.46 15.07 9.99
CA GLY A 37 2.41 16.08 11.05
C GLY A 37 1.11 16.88 11.10
N SER A 38 0.18 16.69 10.17
CA SER A 38 -1.14 17.33 10.22
C SER A 38 -1.96 16.81 11.41
N HIS A 39 -2.65 17.72 12.09
CA HIS A 39 -3.62 17.37 13.12
C HIS A 39 -4.96 16.97 12.49
N LEU A 40 -5.48 15.80 12.88
CA LEU A 40 -6.79 15.31 12.47
C LEU A 40 -7.87 15.91 13.39
N ASN A 41 -8.32 17.12 13.08
CA ASN A 41 -9.35 17.81 13.85
C ASN A 41 -10.74 17.31 13.46
N GLU A 42 -11.49 16.73 14.40
CA GLU A 42 -12.82 16.18 14.16
C GLU A 42 -13.80 17.20 13.55
N ARG A 43 -13.74 18.47 13.98
CA ARG A 43 -14.65 19.54 13.51
C ARG A 43 -14.34 19.90 12.05
N ASP A 44 -13.08 20.11 11.74
CA ASP A 44 -12.65 20.52 10.40
C ASP A 44 -12.91 19.41 9.39
N LEU A 45 -12.61 18.15 9.78
CA LEU A 45 -12.89 16.97 8.96
C LEU A 45 -14.39 16.73 8.76
N SER A 46 -15.23 16.96 9.80
CA SER A 46 -16.68 16.79 9.67
C SER A 46 -17.27 17.78 8.65
N VAL A 47 -16.76 18.99 8.61
CA VAL A 47 -17.16 20.01 7.61
C VAL A 47 -16.68 19.61 6.22
N ALA A 48 -15.42 19.19 6.09
CA ALA A 48 -14.82 18.83 4.79
C ALA A 48 -15.51 17.61 4.16
N ILE A 49 -15.87 16.60 4.98
CA ILE A 49 -16.46 15.35 4.50
C ILE A 49 -18.00 15.45 4.37
N GLY A 50 -18.63 16.37 5.09
CA GLY A 50 -20.08 16.52 5.09
C GLY A 50 -20.81 15.49 5.97
N VAL A 51 -20.19 15.02 7.06
CA VAL A 51 -20.78 14.08 8.02
C VAL A 51 -20.67 14.62 9.46
N SER A 52 -21.41 14.04 10.40
CA SER A 52 -21.33 14.45 11.81
C SER A 52 -19.98 14.04 12.44
N ARG A 53 -19.66 14.57 13.63
CA ARG A 53 -18.37 14.33 14.31
C ARG A 53 -18.19 12.88 14.80
N THR A 54 -19.27 12.17 15.11
CA THR A 54 -19.21 10.79 15.61
C THR A 54 -18.59 9.82 14.59
N PRO A 55 -19.05 9.71 13.33
CA PRO A 55 -18.41 8.88 12.31
C PRO A 55 -16.98 9.33 11.99
N VAL A 56 -16.67 10.64 12.08
CA VAL A 56 -15.30 11.12 11.90
C VAL A 56 -14.37 10.61 13.00
N ARG A 57 -14.84 10.63 14.27
CA ARG A 57 -14.05 10.09 15.39
C ARG A 57 -13.79 8.60 15.24
N GLU A 58 -14.78 7.83 14.79
CA GLU A 58 -14.61 6.41 14.48
C GLU A 58 -13.61 6.20 13.35
N ALA A 59 -13.71 6.98 12.28
CA ALA A 59 -12.76 6.95 11.17
C ALA A 59 -11.33 7.28 11.60
N ILE A 60 -11.12 8.30 12.44
CA ILE A 60 -9.81 8.65 12.99
C ILE A 60 -9.23 7.48 13.80
N ARG A 61 -10.03 6.82 14.63
CA ARG A 61 -9.57 5.62 15.36
C ARG A 61 -9.13 4.50 14.43
N ARG A 62 -9.86 4.27 13.33
CA ARG A 62 -9.47 3.27 12.33
C ARG A 62 -8.16 3.64 11.64
N VAL A 63 -7.96 4.92 11.33
CA VAL A 63 -6.71 5.46 10.76
C VAL A 63 -5.54 5.29 11.74
N GLU A 64 -5.76 5.49 13.04
CA GLU A 64 -4.78 5.24 14.11
C GLU A 64 -4.42 3.75 14.21
N LEU A 65 -5.42 2.87 14.23
CA LEU A 65 -5.22 1.42 14.26
C LEU A 65 -4.45 0.92 13.03
N GLY A 66 -4.65 1.58 11.88
CA GLY A 66 -3.89 1.34 10.65
C GLY A 66 -2.49 1.97 10.65
N GLY A 67 -2.05 2.61 11.73
CA GLY A 67 -0.71 3.21 11.85
C GLY A 67 -0.49 4.48 11.03
N MET A 68 -1.53 5.03 10.38
CA MET A 68 -1.44 6.25 9.58
C MET A 68 -1.49 7.54 10.42
N ALA A 69 -2.00 7.46 11.63
CA ALA A 69 -1.99 8.55 12.60
C ALA A 69 -1.63 8.04 14.00
N LYS A 70 -1.19 8.94 14.86
CA LYS A 70 -0.90 8.68 16.29
C LYS A 70 -1.84 9.52 17.15
N SER A 71 -2.37 8.91 18.21
CA SER A 71 -3.16 9.63 19.20
C SER A 71 -2.30 10.68 19.91
N GLY A 72 -2.78 11.89 20.01
CA GLY A 72 -2.13 12.96 20.77
C GLY A 72 -2.50 12.91 22.25
N VAL A 73 -1.56 13.10 23.17
CA VAL A 73 -1.72 12.93 24.64
C VAL A 73 -2.64 14.00 25.27
N LYS A 74 -3.20 14.91 24.59
CA LYS A 74 -4.22 15.92 24.98
C LYS A 74 -4.65 16.75 23.77
N THR A 75 -4.26 16.33 22.57
CA THR A 75 -4.45 17.06 21.32
C THR A 75 -5.09 16.13 20.30
N ALA A 76 -5.55 16.69 19.18
CA ALA A 76 -6.02 15.89 18.06
C ALA A 76 -4.94 14.91 17.58
N SER A 77 -5.35 13.78 17.02
CA SER A 77 -4.47 12.78 16.40
C SER A 77 -3.63 13.43 15.31
N VAL A 78 -2.42 12.94 15.11
CA VAL A 78 -1.44 13.51 14.17
C VAL A 78 -1.05 12.48 13.12
N VAL A 79 -1.07 12.87 11.85
CA VAL A 79 -0.63 12.04 10.73
C VAL A 79 0.84 11.65 10.90
N VAL A 80 1.15 10.36 10.80
CA VAL A 80 2.50 9.83 10.98
C VAL A 80 3.40 10.28 9.84
N ALA A 81 4.62 10.68 10.19
CA ALA A 81 5.70 10.89 9.22
C ALA A 81 6.40 9.55 8.99
N TRP A 82 6.35 9.05 7.78
CA TRP A 82 7.04 7.83 7.39
C TRP A 82 8.49 8.08 7.06
N THR A 83 9.36 7.14 7.44
CA THR A 83 10.80 7.19 7.17
C THR A 83 11.20 6.13 6.13
N GLU A 84 12.40 6.25 5.57
CA GLU A 84 12.99 5.21 4.72
C GLU A 84 13.12 3.87 5.46
N ARG A 85 13.42 3.90 6.76
CA ARG A 85 13.44 2.72 7.61
C ARG A 85 12.07 2.04 7.67
N ASP A 86 10.99 2.81 7.87
CA ASP A 86 9.63 2.27 7.90
C ASP A 86 9.26 1.62 6.56
N LEU A 87 9.71 2.22 5.45
CA LEU A 87 9.51 1.64 4.12
C LEU A 87 10.23 0.29 4.00
N HIS A 88 11.49 0.20 4.41
CA HIS A 88 12.21 -1.07 4.42
C HIS A 88 11.49 -2.13 5.25
N GLU A 89 11.11 -1.78 6.49
CA GLU A 89 10.44 -2.69 7.42
C GLU A 89 9.09 -3.20 6.87
N VAL A 90 8.25 -2.29 6.34
CA VAL A 90 6.96 -2.67 5.74
C VAL A 90 7.15 -3.61 4.55
N PHE A 91 8.09 -3.31 3.65
CA PHE A 91 8.29 -4.16 2.47
C PHE A 91 8.95 -5.50 2.80
N ASP A 92 9.81 -5.59 3.81
CA ASP A 92 10.39 -6.86 4.28
C ASP A 92 9.33 -7.77 4.91
N LEU A 93 8.42 -7.20 5.72
CA LEU A 93 7.28 -7.92 6.27
C LEU A 93 6.31 -8.35 5.16
N ARG A 94 5.99 -7.47 4.21
CA ARG A 94 5.18 -7.82 3.04
C ARG A 94 5.80 -8.95 2.22
N ALA A 95 7.08 -8.85 1.89
CA ALA A 95 7.77 -9.87 1.12
C ALA A 95 7.69 -11.25 1.82
N THR A 96 7.75 -11.26 3.16
CA THR A 96 7.63 -12.49 3.94
C THR A 96 6.20 -13.03 3.93
N LEU A 97 5.21 -12.20 4.23
CA LEU A 97 3.82 -12.63 4.33
C LEU A 97 3.20 -12.92 2.96
N GLU A 98 3.44 -12.08 1.95
CA GLU A 98 2.91 -12.30 0.61
C GLU A 98 3.63 -13.45 -0.11
N GLY A 99 4.92 -13.68 0.17
CA GLY A 99 5.60 -14.91 -0.24
C GLY A 99 4.93 -16.16 0.36
N LYS A 100 4.51 -16.10 1.64
CA LYS A 100 3.75 -17.19 2.26
C LYS A 100 2.36 -17.34 1.64
N VAL A 101 1.70 -16.25 1.27
CA VAL A 101 0.44 -16.28 0.52
C VAL A 101 0.61 -17.04 -0.79
N ALA A 102 1.61 -16.68 -1.60
CA ALA A 102 1.87 -17.31 -2.89
C ALA A 102 2.19 -18.81 -2.73
N SER A 103 3.01 -19.17 -1.73
CA SER A 103 3.31 -20.57 -1.39
C SER A 103 2.05 -21.38 -1.03
N LEU A 104 1.16 -20.80 -0.20
CA LEU A 104 -0.10 -21.46 0.18
C LEU A 104 -1.08 -21.54 -0.97
N ALA A 105 -1.15 -20.50 -1.80
CA ALA A 105 -1.98 -20.48 -3.00
C ALA A 105 -1.53 -21.57 -3.99
N ALA A 106 -0.23 -21.75 -4.22
CA ALA A 106 0.29 -22.83 -5.08
C ALA A 106 -0.15 -24.22 -4.63
N ALA A 107 -0.29 -24.42 -3.30
CA ALA A 107 -0.73 -25.70 -2.74
C ALA A 107 -2.26 -25.88 -2.70
N ARG A 108 -3.05 -24.81 -2.84
CA ARG A 108 -4.50 -24.83 -2.53
C ARG A 108 -5.39 -24.28 -3.63
N ALA A 109 -4.82 -23.53 -4.60
CA ALA A 109 -5.60 -22.91 -5.66
C ALA A 109 -6.33 -23.98 -6.49
N THR A 110 -7.60 -23.73 -6.73
CA THR A 110 -8.40 -24.52 -7.69
C THR A 110 -8.14 -24.04 -9.10
N PRO A 111 -8.52 -24.83 -10.14
CA PRO A 111 -8.48 -24.35 -11.53
C PRO A 111 -9.21 -23.02 -11.74
N ASP A 112 -10.34 -22.79 -11.06
CA ASP A 112 -11.11 -21.55 -11.14
C ASP A 112 -10.35 -20.37 -10.53
N HIS A 113 -9.63 -20.58 -9.43
CA HIS A 113 -8.75 -19.54 -8.87
C HIS A 113 -7.64 -19.15 -9.85
N ILE A 114 -7.02 -20.13 -10.49
CA ILE A 114 -5.95 -19.90 -11.47
C ILE A 114 -6.49 -19.15 -12.69
N ALA A 115 -7.64 -19.61 -13.25
CA ALA A 115 -8.29 -18.94 -14.37
C ALA A 115 -8.69 -17.48 -14.04
N GLY A 116 -9.17 -17.23 -12.82
CA GLY A 116 -9.48 -15.89 -12.33
C GLY A 116 -8.25 -14.98 -12.29
N LEU A 117 -7.12 -15.51 -11.78
CA LEU A 117 -5.84 -14.78 -11.74
C LEU A 117 -5.29 -14.49 -13.15
N GLU A 118 -5.42 -15.43 -14.09
CA GLU A 118 -5.07 -15.23 -15.51
C GLU A 118 -5.88 -14.10 -16.13
N GLY A 119 -7.21 -14.13 -15.93
CA GLY A 119 -8.09 -13.06 -16.44
C GLY A 119 -7.77 -11.69 -15.87
N ILE A 120 -7.33 -11.61 -14.60
CA ILE A 120 -6.84 -10.36 -14.02
C ILE A 120 -5.55 -9.90 -14.70
N CYS A 121 -4.60 -10.81 -14.96
CA CYS A 121 -3.37 -10.47 -15.69
C CYS A 121 -3.67 -9.98 -17.11
N ASP A 122 -4.56 -10.68 -17.84
CA ASP A 122 -4.97 -10.30 -19.20
C ASP A 122 -5.58 -8.89 -19.23
N ALA A 123 -6.48 -8.60 -18.29
CA ALA A 123 -7.11 -7.30 -18.16
C ALA A 123 -6.10 -6.19 -17.84
N MET A 124 -5.18 -6.43 -16.90
CA MET A 124 -4.13 -5.46 -16.54
C MET A 124 -3.22 -5.12 -17.70
N GLU A 125 -2.80 -6.11 -18.48
CA GLU A 125 -1.92 -5.93 -19.63
C GLU A 125 -2.64 -5.17 -20.75
N ALA A 126 -3.90 -5.53 -21.04
CA ALA A 126 -4.72 -4.85 -22.03
C ALA A 126 -5.00 -3.38 -21.66
N GLU A 127 -5.42 -3.13 -20.41
CA GLU A 127 -5.68 -1.78 -19.89
C GLU A 127 -4.42 -0.91 -19.88
N PHE A 128 -3.26 -1.47 -19.57
CA PHE A 128 -1.99 -0.74 -19.56
C PHE A 128 -1.46 -0.47 -20.97
N ALA A 129 -1.73 -1.36 -21.93
CA ALA A 129 -1.33 -1.20 -23.33
C ALA A 129 -2.21 -0.24 -24.13
N ASP A 130 -3.39 0.14 -23.62
CA ASP A 130 -4.34 1.00 -24.33
C ASP A 130 -3.79 2.42 -24.50
N ALA A 131 -3.24 2.70 -25.67
CA ALA A 131 -2.69 4.01 -26.02
C ALA A 131 -3.77 5.11 -26.21
N SER A 132 -5.06 4.77 -26.25
CA SER A 132 -6.16 5.74 -26.31
C SER A 132 -6.43 6.40 -24.96
N VAL A 133 -5.92 5.82 -23.88
CA VAL A 133 -6.07 6.30 -22.50
C VAL A 133 -4.79 7.00 -22.05
N GLU A 134 -4.94 8.15 -21.38
CA GLU A 134 -3.82 8.91 -20.85
C GLU A 134 -3.02 8.11 -19.82
N ARG A 135 -1.69 8.31 -19.81
CA ARG A 135 -0.77 7.54 -18.93
C ARG A 135 -1.17 7.53 -17.45
N PRO A 136 -1.57 8.64 -16.82
CA PRO A 136 -1.98 8.64 -15.41
C PRO A 136 -3.14 7.69 -15.14
N GLU A 137 -4.13 7.65 -16.00
CA GLU A 137 -5.30 6.78 -15.88
C GLU A 137 -4.91 5.31 -16.12
N ARG A 138 -4.05 5.02 -17.12
CA ARG A 138 -3.52 3.65 -17.33
C ARG A 138 -2.79 3.12 -16.09
N LEU A 139 -1.99 3.98 -15.43
CA LEU A 139 -1.31 3.63 -14.18
C LEU A 139 -2.29 3.39 -13.02
N GLU A 140 -3.39 4.13 -12.96
CA GLU A 140 -4.43 3.93 -11.96
C GLU A 140 -5.13 2.59 -12.17
N ARG A 141 -5.58 2.28 -13.40
CA ARG A 141 -6.18 0.99 -13.77
C ARG A 141 -5.24 -0.19 -13.47
N ALA A 142 -3.96 -0.06 -13.83
CA ALA A 142 -2.95 -1.07 -13.53
C ALA A 142 -2.75 -1.25 -12.01
N SER A 143 -2.81 -0.18 -11.23
CA SER A 143 -2.73 -0.22 -9.76
C SER A 143 -3.94 -0.94 -9.14
N ASP A 144 -5.13 -0.72 -9.68
CA ASP A 144 -6.35 -1.40 -9.26
C ASP A 144 -6.30 -2.89 -9.63
N GLY A 145 -5.81 -3.21 -10.83
CA GLY A 145 -5.57 -4.58 -11.27
C GLY A 145 -4.56 -5.31 -10.36
N ASN A 146 -3.46 -4.64 -10.00
CA ASN A 146 -2.50 -5.16 -9.02
C ASN A 146 -3.16 -5.49 -7.67
N THR A 147 -4.02 -4.59 -7.19
CA THR A 147 -4.76 -4.81 -5.93
C THR A 147 -5.71 -6.01 -6.04
N ARG A 148 -6.42 -6.14 -7.18
CA ARG A 148 -7.28 -7.30 -7.47
C ARG A 148 -6.47 -8.60 -7.52
N PHE A 149 -5.29 -8.60 -8.15
CA PHE A 149 -4.42 -9.77 -8.24
C PHE A 149 -3.99 -10.27 -6.86
N HIS A 150 -3.43 -9.39 -6.03
CA HIS A 150 -3.02 -9.75 -4.66
C HIS A 150 -4.20 -10.22 -3.80
N GLY A 151 -5.37 -9.58 -3.95
CA GLY A 151 -6.61 -9.98 -3.27
C GLY A 151 -7.10 -11.37 -3.68
N ALA A 152 -7.11 -11.67 -4.98
CA ALA A 152 -7.51 -12.98 -5.52
C ALA A 152 -6.53 -14.08 -5.09
N LEU A 153 -5.23 -13.79 -5.12
CA LEU A 153 -4.20 -14.72 -4.66
C LEU A 153 -4.34 -15.04 -3.17
N LEU A 154 -4.61 -14.02 -2.36
CA LEU A 154 -4.89 -14.18 -0.93
C LEU A 154 -6.14 -15.01 -0.69
N GLY A 155 -7.22 -14.78 -1.46
CA GLY A 155 -8.45 -15.57 -1.42
C GLY A 155 -8.20 -17.04 -1.70
N ALA A 156 -7.35 -17.37 -2.67
CA ALA A 156 -7.00 -18.75 -3.04
C ALA A 156 -6.29 -19.53 -1.90
N THR A 157 -5.77 -18.83 -0.88
CA THR A 157 -5.17 -19.49 0.29
C THR A 157 -6.19 -20.10 1.25
N GLY A 158 -7.44 -19.65 1.26
CA GLY A 158 -8.45 -20.00 2.27
C GLY A 158 -8.07 -19.63 3.70
N SER A 159 -7.12 -18.71 3.91
CA SER A 159 -6.68 -18.30 5.25
C SER A 159 -7.56 -17.20 5.82
N GLU A 160 -8.11 -17.42 7.01
CA GLU A 160 -8.90 -16.42 7.73
C GLU A 160 -8.03 -15.34 8.41
N ARG A 161 -6.76 -15.62 8.66
CA ARG A 161 -5.86 -14.74 9.44
C ARG A 161 -4.99 -13.82 8.60
N LEU A 162 -4.53 -14.29 7.43
CA LEU A 162 -3.64 -13.51 6.55
C LEU A 162 -4.24 -12.19 6.07
N PRO A 163 -5.56 -12.09 5.74
CA PRO A 163 -6.15 -10.82 5.33
C PRO A 163 -5.98 -9.71 6.37
N GLY A 164 -6.22 -9.99 7.64
CA GLY A 164 -6.07 -9.01 8.73
C GLY A 164 -4.63 -8.53 8.92
N LEU A 165 -3.66 -9.43 8.81
CA LEU A 165 -2.24 -9.09 8.91
C LEU A 165 -1.74 -8.24 7.73
N LEU A 166 -2.13 -8.62 6.51
CA LEU A 166 -1.73 -7.89 5.30
C LEU A 166 -2.40 -6.53 5.19
N ALA A 167 -3.66 -6.40 5.63
CA ALA A 167 -4.36 -5.12 5.61
C ALA A 167 -3.61 -4.04 6.41
N GLN A 168 -2.97 -4.38 7.52
CA GLN A 168 -2.17 -3.44 8.33
C GLN A 168 -0.93 -2.94 7.57
N LEU A 169 -0.29 -3.79 6.76
CA LEU A 169 0.89 -3.44 5.99
C LEU A 169 0.55 -2.72 4.68
N SER A 170 -0.62 -3.04 4.08
CA SER A 170 -1.06 -2.45 2.81
C SER A 170 -1.64 -1.04 2.97
N ASN A 171 -2.13 -0.68 4.17
CA ASN A 171 -2.66 0.65 4.47
C ASN A 171 -1.54 1.68 4.74
N THR A 172 -0.50 1.67 3.93
CA THR A 172 0.60 2.63 4.02
C THR A 172 0.70 3.47 2.75
N PRO A 173 1.16 4.73 2.83
CA PRO A 173 1.32 5.60 1.65
C PRO A 173 2.22 4.99 0.57
N PHE A 174 3.14 4.10 0.95
CA PHE A 174 4.10 3.48 0.03
C PHE A 174 3.48 2.38 -0.82
N VAL A 175 2.44 1.73 -0.30
CA VAL A 175 1.78 0.59 -0.97
C VAL A 175 0.59 1.04 -1.79
N PHE A 176 -0.06 2.13 -1.34
CA PHE A 176 -1.21 2.68 -2.02
C PHE A 176 -0.83 3.29 -3.37
N ARG A 177 -1.45 2.79 -4.45
CA ARG A 177 -1.21 3.25 -5.84
C ARG A 177 0.28 3.30 -6.20
N THR A 178 1.03 2.26 -5.86
CA THR A 178 2.48 2.16 -6.06
C THR A 178 2.88 2.46 -7.51
N TYR A 179 2.08 2.04 -8.50
CA TYR A 179 2.37 2.21 -9.92
C TYR A 179 2.41 3.66 -10.40
N ARG A 180 1.80 4.61 -9.68
CA ARG A 180 1.94 6.05 -10.00
C ARG A 180 3.39 6.52 -10.05
N TRP A 181 4.26 5.81 -9.35
CA TRP A 181 5.67 6.14 -9.21
C TRP A 181 6.58 5.32 -10.14
N PHE A 182 6.03 4.36 -10.86
CA PHE A 182 6.79 3.45 -11.69
C PHE A 182 6.93 3.98 -13.13
N SER A 183 8.06 3.66 -13.77
CA SER A 183 8.20 3.74 -15.22
C SER A 183 7.34 2.65 -15.88
N ASP A 184 7.10 2.77 -17.18
CA ASP A 184 6.35 1.76 -17.92
C ASP A 184 7.05 0.39 -17.90
N ASP A 185 8.38 0.37 -17.91
CA ASP A 185 9.17 -0.88 -17.83
C ASP A 185 9.08 -1.52 -16.45
N GLU A 186 9.04 -0.70 -15.38
CA GLU A 186 8.84 -1.19 -14.02
C GLU A 186 7.44 -1.78 -13.83
N VAL A 187 6.41 -1.18 -14.44
CA VAL A 187 5.04 -1.72 -14.46
C VAL A 187 5.01 -3.05 -15.23
N ARG A 188 5.58 -3.11 -16.44
CA ARG A 188 5.64 -4.34 -17.24
C ARG A 188 6.38 -5.46 -16.50
N ARG A 189 7.51 -5.16 -15.86
CA ARG A 189 8.23 -6.13 -15.03
C ARG A 189 7.37 -6.67 -13.89
N SER A 190 6.62 -5.79 -13.23
CA SER A 190 5.70 -6.16 -12.15
C SER A 190 4.61 -7.09 -12.65
N MET A 191 4.00 -6.80 -13.80
CA MET A 191 3.02 -7.68 -14.48
C MET A 191 3.64 -9.02 -14.88
N GLY A 192 4.89 -9.02 -15.37
CA GLY A 192 5.65 -10.23 -15.67
C GLY A 192 5.79 -11.15 -14.45
N HIS A 193 6.04 -10.60 -13.26
CA HIS A 193 6.07 -11.37 -12.03
C HIS A 193 4.68 -11.97 -11.69
N HIS A 194 3.58 -11.27 -11.97
CA HIS A 194 2.25 -11.84 -11.79
C HIS A 194 2.03 -13.06 -12.68
N ARG A 195 2.41 -13.00 -13.96
CA ARG A 195 2.36 -14.15 -14.89
C ARG A 195 3.20 -15.32 -14.40
N GLU A 196 4.40 -15.04 -13.90
CA GLU A 196 5.30 -16.06 -13.37
C GLU A 196 4.71 -16.72 -12.11
N ILE A 197 4.08 -15.94 -11.20
CA ILE A 197 3.38 -16.49 -10.05
C ILE A 197 2.25 -17.42 -10.51
N VAL A 198 1.42 -17.01 -11.47
CA VAL A 198 0.36 -17.88 -12.02
C VAL A 198 0.93 -19.16 -12.62
N SER A 199 2.07 -19.08 -13.30
CA SER A 199 2.75 -20.25 -13.85
C SER A 199 3.21 -21.20 -12.74
N ALA A 200 3.75 -20.67 -11.65
CA ALA A 200 4.14 -21.45 -10.47
C ALA A 200 2.94 -22.11 -9.79
N LEU A 201 1.78 -21.41 -9.72
CA LEU A 201 0.53 -21.98 -9.21
C LEU A 201 0.06 -23.17 -10.08
N LYS A 202 0.13 -23.04 -11.41
CA LYS A 202 -0.21 -24.14 -12.34
C LYS A 202 0.69 -25.35 -12.16
N ALA A 203 1.97 -25.12 -11.87
CA ALA A 203 2.93 -26.18 -11.60
C ALA A 203 2.79 -26.78 -10.18
N GLY A 204 1.99 -26.16 -9.28
CA GLY A 204 1.93 -26.54 -7.87
C GLY A 204 3.23 -26.26 -7.12
N ASP A 205 4.12 -25.43 -7.67
CA ASP A 205 5.46 -25.15 -7.10
C ASP A 205 5.37 -23.99 -6.09
N ALA A 206 5.32 -24.36 -4.83
CA ALA A 206 5.17 -23.43 -3.71
C ALA A 206 6.43 -22.55 -3.50
N ASP A 207 7.61 -23.08 -3.75
CA ASP A 207 8.87 -22.36 -3.55
C ASP A 207 9.10 -21.36 -4.67
N TRP A 208 8.80 -21.73 -5.92
CA TRP A 208 8.85 -20.81 -7.05
C TRP A 208 7.84 -19.67 -6.85
N ALA A 209 6.59 -19.97 -6.52
CA ALA A 209 5.57 -18.95 -6.26
C ALA A 209 6.01 -17.96 -5.15
N ALA A 210 6.52 -18.48 -4.03
CA ALA A 210 7.01 -17.68 -2.92
C ALA A 210 8.20 -16.79 -3.32
N THR A 211 9.15 -17.34 -4.03
CA THR A 211 10.36 -16.62 -4.45
C THR A 211 10.03 -15.50 -5.42
N THR A 212 9.19 -15.76 -6.41
CA THR A 212 8.74 -14.74 -7.37
C THR A 212 7.94 -13.63 -6.69
N MET A 213 7.01 -13.97 -5.76
CA MET A 213 6.30 -12.96 -5.00
C MET A 213 7.24 -12.10 -4.14
N ARG A 214 8.22 -12.69 -3.49
CA ARG A 214 9.23 -11.93 -2.74
C ARG A 214 10.02 -10.98 -3.65
N ALA A 215 10.44 -11.44 -4.82
CA ALA A 215 11.15 -10.61 -5.81
C ALA A 215 10.26 -9.46 -6.31
N HIS A 216 8.96 -9.70 -6.55
CA HIS A 216 7.97 -8.70 -6.93
C HIS A 216 7.86 -7.58 -5.87
N ILE A 217 7.70 -7.93 -4.60
CA ILE A 217 7.57 -6.96 -3.49
C ILE A 217 8.87 -6.18 -3.29
N LEU A 218 10.02 -6.86 -3.28
CA LEU A 218 11.32 -6.20 -3.10
C LEU A 218 11.69 -5.31 -4.30
N GLY A 219 11.32 -5.71 -5.52
CA GLY A 219 11.45 -4.88 -6.71
C GLY A 219 10.64 -3.58 -6.60
N SER A 220 9.41 -3.67 -6.09
CA SER A 220 8.55 -2.51 -5.84
C SER A 220 9.19 -1.55 -4.83
N ARG A 221 9.80 -2.07 -3.74
CA ARG A 221 10.58 -1.27 -2.79
C ARG A 221 11.73 -0.52 -3.47
N ALA A 222 12.52 -1.22 -4.28
CA ALA A 222 13.67 -0.63 -4.97
C ALA A 222 13.24 0.53 -5.89
N ASN A 223 12.15 0.37 -6.63
CA ASN A 223 11.59 1.42 -7.48
C ASN A 223 11.19 2.66 -6.67
N LEU A 224 10.50 2.48 -5.54
CA LEU A 224 10.08 3.59 -4.67
C LEU A 224 11.28 4.35 -4.08
N LEU A 225 12.30 3.63 -3.62
CA LEU A 225 13.54 4.23 -3.09
C LEU A 225 14.29 5.03 -4.16
N ALA A 226 14.40 4.49 -5.38
CA ALA A 226 15.02 5.20 -6.49
C ALA A 226 14.27 6.51 -6.80
N ARG A 227 12.94 6.51 -6.80
CA ARG A 227 12.12 7.71 -7.04
C ARG A 227 12.23 8.73 -5.92
N ALA A 228 12.20 8.30 -4.65
CA ALA A 228 12.38 9.18 -3.50
C ALA A 228 13.75 9.89 -3.52
N ALA A 229 14.76 9.23 -4.12
CA ALA A 229 16.08 9.81 -4.31
C ALA A 229 16.12 10.89 -5.40
N LEU A 230 15.35 10.71 -6.50
CA LEU A 230 15.39 11.56 -7.69
C LEU A 230 14.46 12.79 -7.62
N ALA A 231 13.37 12.70 -6.86
CA ALA A 231 12.36 13.76 -6.77
C ALA A 231 11.91 13.99 -5.32
N PRO A 232 12.74 14.66 -4.49
CA PRO A 232 12.34 15.06 -3.15
C PRO A 232 11.09 15.95 -3.22
N GLY A 233 9.97 15.48 -2.62
CA GLY A 233 8.68 16.19 -2.61
C GLY A 233 7.65 15.72 -3.64
N GLN A 234 7.99 14.86 -4.60
CA GLN A 234 7.05 14.22 -5.53
C GLN A 234 6.74 12.77 -5.18
N ALA A 235 7.63 12.09 -4.46
CA ALA A 235 7.36 10.79 -3.83
C ALA A 235 6.59 10.98 -2.52
N PRO A 236 5.93 9.93 -1.97
CA PRO A 236 5.41 9.99 -0.61
C PRO A 236 6.49 10.59 0.30
N ALA A 237 6.13 11.57 1.14
CA ALA A 237 7.10 12.32 1.96
C ALA A 237 7.85 11.37 2.90
N ILE A 238 8.92 10.77 2.39
CA ILE A 238 9.81 9.88 3.12
C ILE A 238 10.87 10.75 3.77
N LYS A 239 10.83 10.87 5.09
CA LYS A 239 11.93 11.51 5.81
C LYS A 239 13.18 10.62 5.68
N ARG A 240 14.20 11.12 5.00
CA ARG A 240 15.54 10.54 5.10
C ARG A 240 16.01 10.72 6.54
N GLY A 241 15.88 9.68 7.34
CA GLY A 241 16.24 9.71 8.75
C GLY A 241 17.39 8.77 9.01
N ALA A 242 18.53 9.34 9.42
CA ALA A 242 19.44 8.84 10.47
C ALA A 242 19.76 7.32 10.51
N VAL A 243 19.79 6.61 9.40
CA VAL A 243 20.45 5.29 9.34
C VAL A 243 21.91 5.44 9.75
N LYS A 244 22.59 6.54 9.34
CA LYS A 244 23.95 6.84 9.79
C LYS A 244 24.11 6.98 11.30
N ALA A 245 23.18 7.62 12.00
CA ALA A 245 23.31 7.84 13.43
C ALA A 245 23.06 6.57 14.26
N ALA A 246 22.20 5.66 13.81
CA ALA A 246 21.95 4.39 14.48
C ALA A 246 23.11 3.40 14.28
N ASP A 247 23.66 3.30 13.06
CA ASP A 247 24.82 2.48 12.77
C ASP A 247 26.10 3.01 13.47
N GLU A 248 26.27 4.33 13.54
CA GLU A 248 27.36 4.95 14.30
C GLU A 248 27.20 4.76 15.82
N ALA A 249 25.96 4.75 16.34
CA ALA A 249 25.70 4.47 17.76
C ALA A 249 25.91 2.99 18.08
N LEU A 250 25.51 2.07 17.17
CA LEU A 250 25.73 0.64 17.32
C LEU A 250 27.23 0.28 17.22
N ASN A 251 27.95 0.90 16.29
CA ASN A 251 29.39 0.71 16.15
C ASN A 251 30.16 1.32 17.32
N ARG A 252 29.73 2.45 17.90
CA ARG A 252 30.32 3.02 19.12
C ARG A 252 30.12 2.11 20.34
N ARG A 253 28.94 1.47 20.49
CA ARG A 253 28.70 0.51 21.57
C ARG A 253 29.58 -0.74 21.43
N ARG A 254 29.70 -1.30 20.23
CA ARG A 254 30.59 -2.44 19.95
C ARG A 254 32.08 -2.14 20.18
N ALA A 255 32.51 -0.89 19.96
CA ALA A 255 33.89 -0.45 20.22
C ALA A 255 34.18 -0.15 21.69
N GLN A 256 33.17 -0.08 22.57
CA GLN A 256 33.32 0.11 24.03
C GLN A 256 33.20 -1.20 24.80
N GLU A 257 32.76 -2.27 24.18
CA GLU A 257 32.58 -3.61 24.77
C GLU A 257 33.66 -4.61 24.34
N GLY A 258 34.66 -4.20 23.56
CA GLY A 258 35.87 -4.94 23.14
C GLY A 258 37.13 -4.26 23.62
#